data_2261d32192508561d6cb0ac990a242f2
#
_entry.id   2261d32192508561d6cb0ac990a242f2
#
_cell.length_a   1.000
_cell.length_b   1.000
_cell.length_c   1.000
_cell.angle_alpha   90.00
_cell.angle_beta   90.00
_cell.angle_gamma   90.00
#
_symmetry.space_group_name_H-M   'P 1'
#
loop_
_entity.id
_entity.type
_entity.pdbx_description
1 polymer ?
#
loop_
_entity_poly.entity_id
_entity_poly.type
_entity_poly.pdbx_seq_one_letter_code
_entity_poly.pdbx_strand_id
1 'polypeptide(L)'
;MYSRVTRGIEITVTPEFVPERSDCDEASYFWAYTVEIANCGALTVQLTARHWKITDANGRLEEVHGPGVVGEQPVLKPGERFRYTSGCPLSTPSGIMTGTYRMVNEKGDVFEAEIPVFSLDSPYVARVLN
;
A
#
# COMPACT_ATOMS: atom_id res chain seq x y z
N MET A 1 -7.07 9.86 1.84
CA MET A 1 -5.86 9.83 0.99
C MET A 1 -4.63 10.03 1.86
N TYR A 2 -3.64 9.18 1.71
CA TYR A 2 -2.40 9.18 2.47
C TYR A 2 -1.23 9.36 1.52
N SER A 3 -0.20 10.09 1.91
CA SER A 3 0.93 10.37 1.03
C SER A 3 2.22 10.45 1.82
N ARG A 4 3.32 10.02 1.19
CA ARG A 4 4.67 10.12 1.74
C ARG A 4 5.69 10.25 0.61
N VAL A 5 6.73 11.04 0.85
CA VAL A 5 7.81 11.25 -0.13
C VAL A 5 9.11 10.72 0.45
N THR A 6 9.82 9.90 -0.36
CA THR A 6 11.15 9.40 -0.03
C THR A 6 12.04 9.66 -1.25
N ARG A 7 13.10 10.44 -1.07
CA ARG A 7 14.07 10.75 -2.14
C ARG A 7 13.43 11.16 -3.47
N GLY A 8 12.38 12.01 -3.38
CA GLY A 8 11.66 12.49 -4.56
C GLY A 8 10.60 11.54 -5.11
N ILE A 9 10.44 10.35 -4.53
CA ILE A 9 9.38 9.42 -4.91
C ILE A 9 8.19 9.64 -3.98
N GLU A 10 7.08 10.10 -4.54
CA GLU A 10 5.84 10.31 -3.80
C GLU A 10 4.92 9.12 -3.96
N ILE A 11 4.53 8.54 -2.85
CA ILE A 11 3.59 7.41 -2.82
C ILE A 11 2.30 7.87 -2.16
N THR A 12 1.20 7.79 -2.90
CA THR A 12 -0.13 8.17 -2.44
C THR A 12 -1.02 6.94 -2.44
N VAL A 13 -1.71 6.69 -1.33
CA VAL A 13 -2.60 5.53 -1.17
C VAL A 13 -4.00 6.02 -0.84
N THR A 14 -4.99 5.43 -1.52
CA THR A 14 -6.41 5.67 -1.27
C THR A 14 -7.08 4.33 -1.01
N PRO A 15 -7.34 3.98 0.27
CA PRO A 15 -8.05 2.75 0.61
C PRO A 15 -9.55 2.94 0.49
N GLU A 16 -10.26 1.85 0.18
CA GLU A 16 -11.71 1.84 0.07
C GLU A 16 -12.26 0.50 0.55
N PHE A 17 -13.19 0.54 1.52
CA PHE A 17 -13.89 -0.66 1.94
C PHE A 17 -14.83 -1.14 0.83
N VAL A 18 -14.85 -2.45 0.58
CA VAL A 18 -15.67 -3.05 -0.50
C VAL A 18 -16.75 -3.92 0.13
N PRO A 19 -17.96 -3.37 0.41
CA PRO A 19 -19.02 -4.13 1.08
C PRO A 19 -19.49 -5.33 0.27
N GLU A 20 -19.49 -5.28 -1.05
CA GLU A 20 -19.90 -6.37 -1.94
C GLU A 20 -19.02 -7.61 -1.81
N ARG A 21 -17.79 -7.44 -1.30
CA ARG A 21 -16.82 -8.51 -1.11
C ARG A 21 -16.58 -8.81 0.36
N SER A 22 -17.46 -8.32 1.22
CA SER A 22 -17.31 -8.46 2.67
C SER A 22 -18.54 -9.15 3.22
N ASP A 23 -18.35 -9.91 4.31
CA ASP A 23 -19.42 -10.60 5.03
C ASP A 23 -19.10 -10.56 6.53
N CYS A 24 -19.76 -9.66 7.25
CA CYS A 24 -19.49 -9.49 8.68
C CYS A 24 -19.90 -10.71 9.50
N ASP A 25 -20.85 -11.51 9.03
CA ASP A 25 -21.28 -12.73 9.73
C ASP A 25 -20.23 -13.83 9.64
N GLU A 26 -19.43 -13.82 8.55
CA GLU A 26 -18.35 -14.76 8.35
C GLU A 26 -16.97 -14.17 8.75
N ALA A 27 -16.95 -13.01 9.40
CA ALA A 27 -15.74 -12.29 9.75
C ALA A 27 -14.79 -12.16 8.54
N SER A 28 -15.34 -11.75 7.41
CA SER A 28 -14.64 -11.59 6.16
C SER A 28 -14.80 -10.16 5.66
N TYR A 29 -13.74 -9.42 5.63
CA TYR A 29 -13.73 -8.00 5.27
C TYR A 29 -12.73 -7.78 4.15
N PHE A 30 -13.06 -6.91 3.20
CA PHE A 30 -12.22 -6.67 2.04
C PHE A 30 -12.12 -5.19 1.73
N TRP A 31 -10.92 -4.74 1.45
CA TRP A 31 -10.62 -3.38 1.00
C TRP A 31 -9.89 -3.42 -0.33
N ALA A 32 -10.23 -2.47 -1.20
CA ALA A 32 -9.39 -2.12 -2.32
C ALA A 32 -8.49 -0.95 -1.90
N TYR A 33 -7.28 -0.91 -2.38
CA TYR A 33 -6.43 0.24 -2.19
C TYR A 33 -5.77 0.60 -3.52
N THR A 34 -5.80 1.89 -3.84
CA THR A 34 -5.19 2.42 -5.04
C THR A 34 -3.91 3.13 -4.65
N VAL A 35 -2.82 2.75 -5.31
CA VAL A 35 -1.50 3.35 -5.07
C VAL A 35 -1.10 4.11 -6.32
N GLU A 36 -0.65 5.34 -6.12
CA GLU A 36 -0.02 6.15 -7.16
C GLU A 36 1.42 6.43 -6.75
N ILE A 37 2.35 6.11 -7.64
CA ILE A 37 3.78 6.31 -7.42
C ILE A 37 4.22 7.36 -8.42
N ALA A 38 4.69 8.50 -7.94
CA ALA A 38 5.13 9.62 -8.78
C ALA A 38 6.61 9.86 -8.59
N ASN A 39 7.36 9.94 -9.69
CA ASN A 39 8.76 10.33 -9.66
C ASN A 39 8.85 11.85 -9.77
N CYS A 40 9.00 12.51 -8.64
CA CYS A 40 9.18 13.96 -8.55
C CYS A 40 10.67 14.34 -8.43
N GLY A 41 11.56 13.38 -8.55
CA GLY A 41 12.99 13.57 -8.48
C GLY A 41 13.61 13.86 -9.85
N ALA A 42 14.94 13.87 -9.88
CA ALA A 42 15.71 14.20 -11.08
C ALA A 42 16.24 12.96 -11.81
N LEU A 43 16.19 11.78 -11.20
CA LEU A 43 16.75 10.55 -11.76
C LEU A 43 15.62 9.56 -12.10
N THR A 44 15.82 8.79 -13.17
CA THR A 44 14.95 7.67 -13.50
C THR A 44 15.09 6.58 -12.44
N VAL A 45 13.98 6.01 -12.01
CA VAL A 45 13.95 4.93 -11.02
C VAL A 45 13.16 3.73 -11.56
N GLN A 46 13.47 2.55 -11.04
CA GLN A 46 12.69 1.34 -11.30
C GLN A 46 12.26 0.74 -9.97
N LEU A 47 10.98 0.43 -9.87
CA LEU A 47 10.45 -0.32 -8.74
C LEU A 47 10.73 -1.81 -8.98
N THR A 48 11.47 -2.45 -8.10
CA THR A 48 11.89 -3.84 -8.28
C THR A 48 11.20 -4.82 -7.34
N ALA A 49 10.80 -4.36 -6.13
CA ALA A 49 10.21 -5.26 -5.15
C ALA A 49 9.27 -4.49 -4.22
N ARG A 50 8.37 -5.25 -3.60
CA ARG A 50 7.45 -4.71 -2.59
C ARG A 50 7.57 -5.47 -1.29
N HIS A 51 7.35 -4.77 -0.19
CA HIS A 51 7.25 -5.35 1.14
C HIS A 51 6.10 -4.68 1.87
N TRP A 52 5.06 -5.45 2.16
CA TRP A 52 3.88 -4.99 2.90
C TRP A 52 3.88 -5.55 4.30
N LYS A 53 3.43 -4.73 5.25
CA LYS A 53 3.15 -5.12 6.63
C LYS A 53 1.70 -4.78 6.91
N ILE A 54 0.93 -5.80 7.23
CA ILE A 54 -0.52 -5.68 7.45
C ILE A 54 -0.79 -6.12 8.88
N THR A 55 -1.36 -5.24 9.69
CA THR A 55 -1.70 -5.53 11.07
C THR A 55 -3.21 -5.48 11.23
N ASP A 56 -3.82 -6.57 11.70
CA ASP A 56 -5.26 -6.61 11.91
C ASP A 56 -5.65 -5.99 13.28
N ALA A 57 -6.96 -5.93 13.56
CA ALA A 57 -7.46 -5.32 14.79
C ALA A 57 -7.04 -6.06 16.07
N ASN A 58 -6.61 -7.31 15.94
CA ASN A 58 -6.13 -8.12 17.06
C ASN A 58 -4.61 -8.01 17.26
N GLY A 59 -3.95 -7.19 16.45
CA GLY A 59 -2.50 -7.01 16.52
C GLY A 59 -1.70 -8.07 15.78
N ARG A 60 -2.36 -8.94 15.01
CA ARG A 60 -1.67 -9.95 14.20
C ARG A 60 -0.99 -9.28 13.01
N LEU A 61 0.30 -9.49 12.87
CA LEU A 61 1.09 -8.95 11.77
C LEU A 61 1.25 -10.01 10.67
N GLU A 62 0.96 -9.61 9.44
CA GLU A 62 1.25 -10.38 8.24
C GLU A 62 2.20 -9.58 7.36
N GLU A 63 3.24 -10.23 6.84
CA GLU A 63 4.19 -9.59 5.93
C GLU A 63 4.10 -10.25 4.56
N VAL A 64 4.11 -9.43 3.52
CA VAL A 64 4.05 -9.88 2.13
C VAL A 64 5.25 -9.30 1.38
N HIS A 65 6.07 -10.18 0.80
CA HIS A 65 7.21 -9.81 -0.03
C HIS A 65 6.99 -10.33 -1.44
N GLY A 66 7.46 -9.59 -2.42
CA GLY A 66 7.41 -10.06 -3.78
C GLY A 66 8.09 -9.10 -4.75
N PRO A 67 8.38 -9.57 -5.98
CA PRO A 67 8.93 -8.71 -7.01
C PRO A 67 7.84 -7.81 -7.59
N GLY A 68 8.18 -6.55 -7.81
CA GLY A 68 7.30 -5.61 -8.49
C GLY A 68 5.94 -5.38 -7.84
N VAL A 69 5.01 -4.89 -8.62
CA VAL A 69 3.61 -4.65 -8.25
C VAL A 69 2.72 -5.08 -9.42
N VAL A 70 1.65 -5.85 -9.10
CA VAL A 70 0.69 -6.37 -10.09
C VAL A 70 1.37 -6.96 -11.34
N GLY A 71 2.48 -7.70 -11.14
CA GLY A 71 3.21 -8.34 -12.23
C GLY A 71 4.15 -7.42 -13.01
N GLU A 72 4.37 -6.19 -12.58
CA GLU A 72 5.21 -5.22 -13.27
C GLU A 72 6.31 -4.65 -12.38
N GLN A 73 7.41 -4.28 -13.01
CA GLN A 73 8.51 -3.55 -12.36
C GLN A 73 8.67 -2.21 -13.10
N PRO A 74 7.77 -1.24 -12.83
CA PRO A 74 7.71 -0.04 -13.63
C PRO A 74 8.97 0.81 -13.53
N VAL A 75 9.38 1.35 -14.69
CA VAL A 75 10.46 2.31 -14.80
C VAL A 75 9.82 3.68 -14.93
N LEU A 76 10.18 4.60 -14.05
CA LEU A 76 9.62 5.95 -14.02
C LEU A 76 10.71 6.97 -14.25
N LYS A 77 10.59 7.70 -15.36
CA LYS A 77 11.42 8.88 -15.61
C LYS A 77 10.92 10.04 -14.75
N PRO A 78 11.74 11.08 -14.53
CA PRO A 78 11.27 12.27 -13.83
C PRO A 78 9.95 12.79 -14.40
N GLY A 79 8.96 12.99 -13.53
CA GLY A 79 7.62 13.45 -13.91
C GLY A 79 6.64 12.34 -14.25
N GLU A 80 7.08 11.10 -14.38
CA GLU A 80 6.20 9.98 -14.70
C GLU A 80 5.55 9.40 -13.46
N ARG A 81 4.40 8.76 -13.65
CA ARG A 81 3.59 8.15 -12.59
C ARG A 81 3.18 6.74 -12.97
N PHE A 82 3.01 5.90 -11.95
CA PHE A 82 2.42 4.58 -12.10
C PHE A 82 1.32 4.43 -11.08
N ARG A 83 0.16 3.91 -11.53
CA ARG A 83 -1.00 3.74 -10.66
C ARG A 83 -1.51 2.32 -10.78
N TYR A 84 -1.84 1.70 -9.65
CA TYR A 84 -2.48 0.40 -9.64
C TYR A 84 -3.44 0.28 -8.46
N THR A 85 -4.37 -0.67 -8.56
CA THR A 85 -5.30 -1.00 -7.49
C THR A 85 -5.13 -2.47 -7.15
N SER A 86 -5.10 -2.77 -5.87
CA SER A 86 -5.01 -4.13 -5.36
C SER A 86 -5.99 -4.30 -4.20
N GLY A 87 -6.04 -5.48 -3.61
CA GLY A 87 -6.98 -5.78 -2.55
C GLY A 87 -6.33 -6.35 -1.31
N CYS A 88 -6.98 -6.15 -0.16
CA CYS A 88 -6.54 -6.70 1.11
C CYS A 88 -7.73 -7.29 1.84
N PRO A 89 -7.77 -8.63 2.04
CA PRO A 89 -8.75 -9.27 2.90
C PRO A 89 -8.25 -9.31 4.34
N LEU A 90 -9.17 -9.11 5.29
CA LEU A 90 -8.88 -9.30 6.72
C LEU A 90 -10.01 -10.08 7.36
N SER A 91 -9.72 -10.75 8.47
CA SER A 91 -10.72 -11.41 9.32
C SER A 91 -11.25 -10.49 10.42
N THR A 92 -10.79 -9.26 10.47
CA THR A 92 -11.22 -8.24 11.44
C THR A 92 -11.76 -7.02 10.70
N PRO A 93 -12.66 -6.22 11.34
CA PRO A 93 -13.32 -5.11 10.67
C PRO A 93 -12.44 -3.87 10.47
N SER A 94 -11.19 -3.92 10.91
CA SER A 94 -10.23 -2.84 10.70
C SER A 94 -8.81 -3.38 10.68
N GLY A 95 -7.88 -2.57 10.23
CA GLY A 95 -6.47 -2.89 10.24
C GLY A 95 -5.62 -1.70 9.84
N ILE A 96 -4.32 -1.94 9.77
CA ILE A 96 -3.33 -0.93 9.39
C ILE A 96 -2.38 -1.56 8.37
N MET A 97 -2.08 -0.83 7.32
CA MET A 97 -1.09 -1.24 6.33
C MET A 97 0.04 -0.22 6.24
N THR A 98 1.23 -0.71 6.03
CA THR A 98 2.41 0.07 5.70
C THR A 98 3.39 -0.80 4.93
N GLY A 99 4.47 -0.24 4.49
CA GLY A 99 5.49 -1.02 3.80
C GLY A 99 6.48 -0.15 3.05
N THR A 100 7.19 -0.79 2.13
CA THR A 100 8.19 -0.13 1.30
C THR A 100 8.18 -0.71 -0.11
N TYR A 101 8.60 0.11 -1.06
CA TYR A 101 8.98 -0.36 -2.39
C TYR A 101 10.48 -0.19 -2.56
N ARG A 102 11.14 -1.25 -3.03
CA ARG A 102 12.56 -1.15 -3.38
C ARG A 102 12.70 -0.48 -4.73
N MET A 103 13.50 0.58 -4.76
CA MET A 103 13.77 1.38 -5.95
C MET A 103 15.24 1.30 -6.30
N VAL A 104 15.53 1.27 -7.60
CA VAL A 104 16.90 1.40 -8.12
C VAL A 104 16.90 2.58 -9.05
N ASN A 105 17.80 3.54 -8.87
CA ASN A 105 17.90 4.68 -9.76
C ASN A 105 18.90 4.42 -10.88
N GLU A 106 18.97 5.34 -11.83
CA GLU A 106 19.85 5.20 -13.01
C GLU A 106 21.34 5.18 -12.68
N LYS A 107 21.70 5.58 -11.46
CA LYS A 107 23.09 5.49 -10.97
C LYS A 107 23.39 4.17 -10.28
N GLY A 108 22.39 3.28 -10.19
CA GLY A 108 22.53 2.00 -9.52
C GLY A 108 22.33 2.05 -8.00
N ASP A 109 21.94 3.20 -7.45
CA ASP A 109 21.64 3.31 -6.02
C ASP A 109 20.33 2.60 -5.70
N VAL A 110 20.34 1.79 -4.65
CA VAL A 110 19.16 1.07 -4.17
C VAL A 110 18.65 1.75 -2.90
N PHE A 111 17.34 2.01 -2.85
CA PHE A 111 16.73 2.59 -1.66
C PHE A 111 15.31 2.07 -1.49
N GLU A 112 14.79 2.21 -0.28
CA GLU A 112 13.41 1.83 0.05
C GLU A 112 12.55 3.09 0.08
N ALA A 113 11.60 3.20 -0.85
CA ALA A 113 10.60 4.26 -0.82
C ALA A 113 9.49 3.85 0.14
N GLU A 114 9.22 4.66 1.14
CA GLU A 114 8.26 4.32 2.18
C GLU A 114 6.84 4.56 1.73
N ILE A 115 5.99 3.55 1.95
CA ILE A 115 4.54 3.66 1.76
C ILE A 115 3.99 4.32 3.03
N PRO A 116 3.11 5.34 2.91
CA PRO A 116 2.52 5.95 4.10
C PRO A 116 1.75 4.91 4.89
N VAL A 117 1.77 5.03 6.22
CA VAL A 117 0.93 4.21 7.08
C VAL A 117 -0.52 4.62 6.82
N PHE A 118 -1.40 3.67 6.55
CA PHE A 118 -2.81 3.97 6.35
C PHE A 118 -3.70 2.95 7.05
N SER A 119 -4.88 3.40 7.46
CA SER A 119 -5.83 2.53 8.12
C SER A 119 -6.83 1.94 7.14
N LEU A 120 -7.23 0.71 7.45
CA LEU A 120 -8.33 0.01 6.79
C LEU A 120 -9.51 0.09 7.74
N ASP A 121 -10.50 0.91 7.41
CA ASP A 121 -11.67 1.14 8.24
C ASP A 121 -12.93 0.62 7.57
N SER A 122 -13.86 0.11 8.37
CA SER A 122 -15.16 -0.33 7.88
C SER A 122 -16.26 0.17 8.81
N PRO A 123 -17.54 0.14 8.37
CA PRO A 123 -18.66 0.51 9.24
C PRO A 123 -18.91 -0.51 10.37
N TYR A 124 -18.19 -1.65 10.36
CA TYR A 124 -18.37 -2.72 11.33
C TYR A 124 -17.38 -2.66 12.50
N VAL A 125 -16.57 -1.61 12.57
CA VAL A 125 -15.65 -1.43 13.70
C VAL A 125 -16.47 -1.25 14.98
N ALA A 126 -16.17 -2.07 16.00
CA ALA A 126 -16.82 -1.95 17.29
C ALA A 126 -16.53 -0.60 17.91
N ARG A 127 -17.59 0.16 18.20
CA ARG A 127 -17.47 1.41 18.93
C ARG A 127 -17.56 1.14 20.40
N VAL A 128 -16.57 1.57 21.14
CA VAL A 128 -16.64 1.55 22.60
C VAL A 128 -17.47 2.73 23.02
N LEU A 129 -18.65 2.46 23.51
CA LEU A 129 -19.54 3.48 24.08
C LEU A 129 -19.28 3.54 25.57
N ASN A 130 -18.70 4.63 25.97
CA ASN A 130 -18.43 4.87 27.39
C ASN A 130 -19.36 5.92 27.93
#